data_39e5c16dbd9a2a0636b001e2a6aec564
#
_entry.id   39e5c16dbd9a2a0636b001e2a6aec564
#
_cell.length_a   1.000
_cell.length_b   1.000
_cell.length_c   1.000
_cell.angle_alpha   90.00
_cell.angle_beta   90.00
_cell.angle_gamma   90.00
#
_symmetry.space_group_name_H-M   'P 1'
#
loop_
_entity.id
_entity.type
_entity.pdbx_description
1 polymer ?
#
loop_
_entity_poly.entity_id
_entity_poly.type
_entity_poly.pdbx_seq_one_letter_code
_entity_poly.pdbx_strand_id
1 'polypeptide(L)'
;VVCGAPNAKKGLLTIYAPPGAVIPKNQMKLVVSKIRGVTSLGMLCSESELNLSNESDGITELSEKKFGKKVGESYFPKNNPNVIDISITPNRADCLGIRGIARDLAAAGAGKLKNKKEQKLYKKGNQTVKVKILNEKNQACTTFGSCLITGVKNTESPDWLKEKINSLGQKPISAIVDITNYVMFDLNRPLHVYDVDKVDKEIIIRNSKKGETFKGLDNKEYKLENDMCVISDASGVLGLGGIMGGTRSGTELDTKNVLIESAYFNPRSIRKTSKILNIDTDAKFRFERGIDPLSIEQGLQRAAELIKKICGGEISKFDI
;
A
#
# COMPACT_ATOMS: atom_id res chain seq x y z
N VAL A 1 -14.49 -30.01 19.04
CA VAL A 1 -15.11 -28.76 18.59
C VAL A 1 -16.18 -29.08 17.58
N VAL A 2 -17.38 -28.54 17.75
CA VAL A 2 -18.44 -28.59 16.73
C VAL A 2 -18.21 -27.44 15.76
N CYS A 3 -18.03 -27.74 14.47
CA CYS A 3 -17.77 -26.76 13.44
C CYS A 3 -18.72 -26.96 12.27
N GLY A 4 -19.35 -25.87 11.83
CA GLY A 4 -20.27 -25.87 10.68
C GLY A 4 -19.64 -25.32 9.39
N ALA A 5 -18.34 -25.02 9.40
CA ALA A 5 -17.66 -24.47 8.23
C ALA A 5 -17.59 -25.50 7.09
N PRO A 6 -17.83 -25.11 5.82
CA PRO A 6 -17.88 -26.03 4.69
C PRO A 6 -16.53 -26.72 4.39
N ASN A 7 -15.42 -26.08 4.79
CA ASN A 7 -14.08 -26.62 4.60
C ASN A 7 -13.53 -27.41 5.79
N ALA A 8 -14.33 -27.60 6.86
CA ALA A 8 -13.91 -28.38 8.02
C ALA A 8 -13.79 -29.87 7.66
N LYS A 9 -12.56 -30.42 7.73
CA LYS A 9 -12.26 -31.81 7.42
C LYS A 9 -11.17 -32.38 8.34
N LYS A 10 -11.13 -33.68 8.50
CA LYS A 10 -10.08 -34.37 9.25
C LYS A 10 -8.70 -34.14 8.60
N GLY A 11 -7.71 -33.82 9.42
CA GLY A 11 -6.35 -33.56 8.98
C GLY A 11 -6.07 -32.10 8.56
N LEU A 12 -7.08 -31.23 8.60
CA LEU A 12 -6.87 -29.81 8.34
C LEU A 12 -6.08 -29.17 9.48
N LEU A 13 -5.03 -28.44 9.16
CA LEU A 13 -4.33 -27.57 10.10
C LEU A 13 -5.02 -26.21 10.12
N THR A 14 -5.53 -25.83 11.29
CA THR A 14 -6.34 -24.61 11.45
C THR A 14 -6.08 -23.92 12.79
N ILE A 15 -6.69 -22.77 13.00
CA ILE A 15 -6.57 -22.00 14.24
C ILE A 15 -7.71 -22.37 15.17
N TYR A 16 -7.35 -22.83 16.36
CA TYR A 16 -8.27 -23.21 17.42
C TYR A 16 -8.26 -22.18 18.55
N ALA A 17 -9.43 -21.69 18.92
CA ALA A 17 -9.64 -20.84 20.09
C ALA A 17 -10.27 -21.66 21.22
N PRO A 18 -9.55 -21.86 22.37
CA PRO A 18 -10.04 -22.61 23.51
C PRO A 18 -11.10 -21.84 24.30
N PRO A 19 -11.87 -22.51 25.19
CA PRO A 19 -12.72 -21.83 26.16
C PRO A 19 -11.91 -20.81 26.99
N GLY A 20 -12.46 -19.62 27.18
CA GLY A 20 -11.79 -18.49 27.83
C GLY A 20 -11.13 -17.52 26.85
N ALA A 21 -10.86 -17.91 25.60
CA ALA A 21 -10.38 -17.01 24.56
C ALA A 21 -11.44 -15.95 24.19
N VAL A 22 -10.98 -14.76 23.80
CA VAL A 22 -11.84 -13.68 23.32
C VAL A 22 -11.61 -13.52 21.82
N ILE A 23 -12.69 -13.61 21.03
CA ILE A 23 -12.64 -13.45 19.57
C ILE A 23 -12.48 -11.97 19.22
N PRO A 24 -11.43 -11.58 18.50
CA PRO A 24 -11.12 -10.15 18.25
C PRO A 24 -12.23 -9.36 17.55
N LYS A 25 -12.91 -9.96 16.57
CA LYS A 25 -13.92 -9.27 15.75
C LYS A 25 -15.11 -8.76 16.54
N ASN A 26 -15.62 -9.56 17.46
CA ASN A 26 -16.88 -9.27 18.16
C ASN A 26 -16.75 -9.26 19.68
N GLN A 27 -15.52 -9.39 20.19
CA GLN A 27 -15.21 -9.43 21.64
C GLN A 27 -15.92 -10.57 22.40
N MET A 28 -16.38 -11.62 21.69
CA MET A 28 -17.06 -12.74 22.28
C MET A 28 -16.08 -13.60 23.08
N LYS A 29 -16.34 -13.78 24.37
CA LYS A 29 -15.61 -14.71 25.23
C LYS A 29 -16.16 -16.13 25.03
N LEU A 30 -15.30 -17.05 24.61
CA LEU A 30 -15.69 -18.43 24.39
C LEU A 30 -15.91 -19.17 25.71
N VAL A 31 -16.96 -19.93 25.75
CA VAL A 31 -17.30 -20.82 26.88
C VAL A 31 -17.58 -22.24 26.35
N VAL A 32 -17.49 -23.23 27.21
CA VAL A 32 -17.95 -24.58 26.88
C VAL A 32 -19.46 -24.52 26.62
N SER A 33 -19.89 -24.96 25.46
CA SER A 33 -21.29 -24.88 25.03
C SER A 33 -21.78 -26.20 24.40
N LYS A 34 -23.07 -26.44 24.42
CA LYS A 34 -23.69 -27.54 23.67
C LYS A 34 -24.26 -27.01 22.36
N ILE A 35 -23.77 -27.52 21.23
CA ILE A 35 -24.22 -27.17 19.89
C ILE A 35 -24.87 -28.41 19.28
N ARG A 36 -26.17 -28.35 18.98
CA ARG A 36 -26.94 -29.46 18.45
C ARG A 36 -26.81 -30.75 19.30
N GLY A 37 -26.81 -30.59 20.65
CA GLY A 37 -26.70 -31.71 21.59
C GLY A 37 -25.27 -32.22 21.85
N VAL A 38 -24.26 -31.75 21.11
CA VAL A 38 -22.87 -32.15 21.27
C VAL A 38 -22.09 -31.05 22.01
N THR A 39 -21.27 -31.42 22.99
CA THR A 39 -20.43 -30.49 23.74
C THR A 39 -19.30 -30.00 22.85
N SER A 40 -19.18 -28.67 22.69
CA SER A 40 -18.08 -28.00 21.98
C SER A 40 -17.13 -27.32 22.96
N LEU A 41 -15.87 -27.67 22.89
CA LEU A 41 -14.79 -27.13 23.72
C LEU A 41 -13.99 -26.10 22.94
N GLY A 42 -14.63 -24.97 22.62
CA GLY A 42 -13.98 -23.88 21.84
C GLY A 42 -14.48 -23.79 20.41
N MET A 43 -13.72 -23.09 19.57
CA MET A 43 -14.10 -22.73 18.21
C MET A 43 -12.90 -22.86 17.25
N LEU A 44 -13.16 -23.28 16.01
CA LEU A 44 -12.22 -23.13 14.90
C LEU A 44 -12.51 -21.78 14.22
N CYS A 45 -11.47 -20.98 14.00
CA CYS A 45 -11.63 -19.58 13.60
C CYS A 45 -11.41 -19.35 12.11
N SER A 46 -12.19 -18.45 11.53
CA SER A 46 -11.94 -17.84 10.22
C SER A 46 -10.96 -16.67 10.35
N GLU A 47 -10.36 -16.23 9.26
CA GLU A 47 -9.50 -15.04 9.25
C GLU A 47 -10.28 -13.78 9.66
N SER A 48 -11.54 -13.67 9.24
CA SER A 48 -12.41 -12.55 9.59
C SER A 48 -12.68 -12.46 11.09
N GLU A 49 -12.91 -13.59 11.79
CA GLU A 49 -13.11 -13.61 13.23
C GLU A 49 -11.88 -13.19 14.02
N LEU A 50 -10.69 -13.41 13.44
CA LEU A 50 -9.41 -13.05 14.02
C LEU A 50 -8.92 -11.66 13.60
N ASN A 51 -9.72 -10.89 12.84
CA ASN A 51 -9.34 -9.61 12.23
C ASN A 51 -8.06 -9.68 11.35
N LEU A 52 -7.82 -10.83 10.71
CA LEU A 52 -6.69 -11.04 9.79
C LEU A 52 -7.03 -10.66 8.36
N SER A 53 -8.29 -10.85 7.96
CA SER A 53 -8.84 -10.44 6.66
C SER A 53 -10.35 -10.23 6.76
N ASN A 54 -11.00 -9.84 5.67
CA ASN A 54 -12.46 -9.78 5.58
C ASN A 54 -13.10 -11.11 5.10
N GLU A 55 -12.29 -12.12 4.81
CA GLU A 55 -12.75 -13.41 4.32
C GLU A 55 -13.41 -14.22 5.44
N SER A 56 -14.64 -14.68 5.18
CA SER A 56 -15.47 -15.44 6.12
C SER A 56 -15.97 -16.77 5.57
N ASP A 57 -15.51 -17.22 4.41
CA ASP A 57 -16.03 -18.39 3.68
C ASP A 57 -15.51 -19.74 4.22
N GLY A 58 -15.25 -19.81 5.50
CA GLY A 58 -14.77 -21.02 6.15
C GLY A 58 -13.79 -20.72 7.29
N ILE A 59 -13.22 -21.79 7.85
CA ILE A 59 -12.15 -21.68 8.84
C ILE A 59 -10.79 -21.50 8.15
N THR A 60 -9.86 -20.85 8.83
CA THR A 60 -8.51 -20.60 8.32
C THR A 60 -7.78 -21.91 8.01
N GLU A 61 -7.27 -22.07 6.79
CA GLU A 61 -6.44 -23.21 6.41
C GLU A 61 -4.96 -22.82 6.50
N LEU A 62 -4.20 -23.54 7.32
CA LEU A 62 -2.77 -23.27 7.50
C LEU A 62 -1.92 -24.25 6.68
N SER A 63 -0.84 -23.72 6.09
CA SER A 63 0.10 -24.54 5.34
C SER A 63 0.84 -25.53 6.26
N GLU A 64 0.71 -26.81 6.00
CA GLU A 64 1.41 -27.86 6.75
C GLU A 64 2.94 -27.70 6.67
N LYS A 65 3.46 -27.30 5.52
CA LYS A 65 4.89 -27.02 5.33
C LYS A 65 5.42 -25.94 6.29
N LYS A 66 4.61 -24.91 6.58
CA LYS A 66 4.98 -23.76 7.43
C LYS A 66 4.68 -24.00 8.90
N PHE A 67 3.58 -24.65 9.22
CA PHE A 67 3.02 -24.74 10.56
C PHE A 67 2.91 -26.16 11.11
N GLY A 68 3.10 -27.22 10.31
CA GLY A 68 2.87 -28.60 10.72
C GLY A 68 3.69 -29.04 11.95
N LYS A 69 4.88 -28.49 12.16
CA LYS A 69 5.71 -28.73 13.36
C LYS A 69 5.32 -27.86 14.58
N LYS A 70 4.33 -26.96 14.43
CA LYS A 70 3.90 -25.99 15.45
C LYS A 70 2.51 -26.26 15.99
N VAL A 71 2.02 -27.49 15.80
CA VAL A 71 0.71 -27.88 16.31
C VAL A 71 0.70 -27.78 17.83
N GLY A 72 -0.32 -27.10 18.37
CA GLY A 72 -0.43 -26.83 19.81
C GLY A 72 0.29 -25.57 20.30
N GLU A 73 1.05 -24.89 19.42
CA GLU A 73 1.64 -23.58 19.75
C GLU A 73 0.64 -22.44 19.52
N SER A 74 0.91 -21.29 20.15
CA SER A 74 0.12 -20.09 19.90
C SER A 74 0.33 -19.59 18.47
N TYR A 75 -0.77 -19.42 17.72
CA TYR A 75 -0.71 -18.86 16.37
C TYR A 75 -0.32 -17.39 16.37
N PHE A 76 -0.85 -16.62 17.32
CA PHE A 76 -0.44 -15.24 17.49
C PHE A 76 0.87 -15.21 18.28
N PRO A 77 1.95 -14.72 17.68
CA PRO A 77 3.12 -14.41 18.49
C PRO A 77 2.67 -13.44 19.57
N LYS A 78 3.04 -13.72 20.81
CA LYS A 78 2.83 -12.80 21.94
C LYS A 78 3.33 -11.42 21.49
N ASN A 79 2.41 -10.48 21.29
CA ASN A 79 2.62 -9.09 20.87
C ASN A 79 3.82 -8.93 19.93
N ASN A 80 3.64 -8.52 18.69
CA ASN A 80 4.81 -8.22 17.86
C ASN A 80 5.60 -7.09 18.57
N PRO A 81 6.69 -7.40 19.33
CA PRO A 81 7.36 -6.41 20.19
C PRO A 81 8.03 -5.31 19.37
N ASN A 82 7.98 -5.43 18.05
CA ASN A 82 8.66 -4.54 17.11
C ASN A 82 7.73 -3.52 16.45
N VAL A 83 6.44 -3.50 16.80
CA VAL A 83 5.47 -2.52 16.27
C VAL A 83 5.06 -1.56 17.39
N ILE A 84 5.24 -0.27 17.13
CA ILE A 84 4.83 0.83 18.00
C ILE A 84 3.85 1.67 17.20
N ASP A 85 2.64 1.84 17.72
CA ASP A 85 1.64 2.77 17.16
C ASP A 85 1.92 4.17 17.70
N ILE A 86 2.11 5.14 16.79
CA ILE A 86 2.49 6.51 17.12
C ILE A 86 1.48 7.48 16.51
N SER A 87 0.83 8.27 17.36
CA SER A 87 0.01 9.39 16.91
C SER A 87 0.87 10.60 16.59
N ILE A 88 0.86 11.04 15.34
CA ILE A 88 1.64 12.19 14.87
C ILE A 88 0.71 13.40 14.71
N THR A 89 1.10 14.52 15.32
CA THR A 89 0.36 15.79 15.18
C THR A 89 0.43 16.33 13.76
N PRO A 90 -0.61 17.04 13.26
CA PRO A 90 -0.67 17.49 11.86
C PRO A 90 0.49 18.39 11.41
N ASN A 91 1.14 19.10 12.33
CA ASN A 91 2.28 19.97 12.06
C ASN A 91 3.63 19.22 11.92
N ARG A 92 3.65 17.91 12.19
CA ARG A 92 4.83 17.05 12.08
C ARG A 92 4.67 16.02 10.98
N ALA A 93 4.20 16.47 9.82
CA ALA A 93 4.05 15.61 8.64
C ALA A 93 5.36 14.88 8.27
N ASP A 94 6.51 15.48 8.54
CA ASP A 94 7.84 14.87 8.35
C ASP A 94 8.03 13.55 9.13
N CYS A 95 7.32 13.36 10.24
CA CYS A 95 7.35 12.15 11.07
C CYS A 95 6.33 11.07 10.65
N LEU A 96 5.59 11.25 9.56
CA LEU A 96 4.68 10.23 9.02
C LEU A 96 5.40 9.10 8.25
N GLY A 97 6.74 9.06 8.34
CA GLY A 97 7.58 7.99 7.85
C GLY A 97 8.68 7.63 8.85
N ILE A 98 9.14 6.39 8.81
CA ILE A 98 10.14 5.84 9.75
C ILE A 98 11.41 6.70 9.78
N ARG A 99 11.86 7.18 8.62
CA ARG A 99 13.07 8.02 8.52
C ARG A 99 12.91 9.37 9.23
N GLY A 100 11.73 9.97 9.18
CA GLY A 100 11.41 11.22 9.89
C GLY A 100 11.48 11.02 11.40
N ILE A 101 10.87 9.95 11.90
CA ILE A 101 10.93 9.57 13.33
C ILE A 101 12.37 9.29 13.76
N ALA A 102 13.13 8.55 12.95
CA ALA A 102 14.53 8.26 13.26
C ALA A 102 15.39 9.54 13.32
N ARG A 103 15.13 10.51 12.45
CA ARG A 103 15.79 11.83 12.48
C ARG A 103 15.44 12.61 13.74
N ASP A 104 14.18 12.60 14.14
CA ASP A 104 13.68 13.28 15.34
C ASP A 104 14.29 12.68 16.62
N LEU A 105 14.31 11.36 16.71
CA LEU A 105 14.98 10.65 17.81
C LEU A 105 16.48 10.94 17.87
N ALA A 106 17.15 11.03 16.73
CA ALA A 106 18.57 11.39 16.68
C ALA A 106 18.80 12.84 17.14
N ALA A 107 17.92 13.78 16.75
CA ALA A 107 17.98 15.16 17.22
C ALA A 107 17.72 15.27 18.73
N ALA A 108 16.87 14.42 19.29
CA ALA A 108 16.62 14.31 20.73
C ALA A 108 17.76 13.58 21.52
N GLY A 109 18.83 13.14 20.85
CA GLY A 109 19.95 12.47 21.51
C GLY A 109 19.73 10.97 21.78
N ALA A 110 18.62 10.37 21.31
CA ALA A 110 18.32 8.96 21.53
C ALA A 110 19.16 7.99 20.67
N GLY A 111 19.99 8.52 19.77
CA GLY A 111 20.88 7.72 18.92
C GLY A 111 21.52 8.55 17.81
N LYS A 112 22.14 7.85 16.86
CA LYS A 112 22.72 8.48 15.66
C LYS A 112 22.02 7.98 14.40
N LEU A 113 21.58 8.90 13.54
CA LEU A 113 21.01 8.56 12.25
C LEU A 113 22.07 7.88 11.36
N LYS A 114 21.81 6.65 10.93
CA LYS A 114 22.69 5.96 10.00
C LYS A 114 22.51 6.55 8.61
N ASN A 115 23.59 7.06 8.03
CA ASN A 115 23.61 7.45 6.63
C ASN A 115 23.56 6.16 5.78
N LYS A 116 22.44 5.92 5.11
CA LYS A 116 22.38 4.90 4.07
C LYS A 116 23.21 5.39 2.88
N LYS A 117 24.23 4.63 2.49
CA LYS A 117 24.88 4.86 1.20
C LYS A 117 23.85 4.61 0.11
N GLU A 118 23.54 5.63 -0.67
CA GLU A 118 22.70 5.46 -1.86
C GLU A 118 23.43 4.53 -2.83
N GLN A 119 22.72 3.51 -3.28
CA GLN A 119 23.25 2.61 -4.28
C GLN A 119 23.23 3.35 -5.62
N LYS A 120 24.39 3.47 -6.30
CA LYS A 120 24.42 4.05 -7.64
C LYS A 120 23.59 3.18 -8.58
N LEU A 121 22.47 3.72 -9.07
CA LEU A 121 21.68 3.06 -10.10
C LEU A 121 22.34 3.30 -11.47
N TYR A 122 22.48 2.22 -12.21
CA TYR A 122 22.82 2.33 -13.63
C TYR A 122 21.55 2.66 -14.41
N LYS A 123 21.40 3.93 -14.80
CA LYS A 123 20.27 4.45 -15.57
C LYS A 123 20.58 4.35 -17.05
N LYS A 124 19.75 3.63 -17.82
CA LYS A 124 19.97 3.37 -19.25
C LYS A 124 18.95 4.13 -20.10
N GLY A 125 19.46 5.00 -20.97
CA GLY A 125 18.62 5.76 -21.89
C GLY A 125 17.72 6.81 -21.24
N ASN A 126 16.93 7.46 -22.05
CA ASN A 126 15.94 8.43 -21.62
C ASN A 126 14.59 7.74 -21.42
N GLN A 127 13.74 8.36 -20.58
CA GLN A 127 12.35 7.94 -20.47
C GLN A 127 11.64 8.19 -21.81
N THR A 128 10.88 7.20 -22.25
CA THR A 128 10.11 7.26 -23.50
C THR A 128 8.66 7.72 -23.30
N VAL A 129 8.14 7.55 -22.08
CA VAL A 129 6.79 8.01 -21.72
C VAL A 129 6.82 9.51 -21.49
N LYS A 130 6.08 10.24 -22.30
CA LYS A 130 5.96 11.70 -22.12
C LYS A 130 5.03 12.02 -20.97
N VAL A 131 5.43 13.00 -20.15
CA VAL A 131 4.61 13.53 -19.05
C VAL A 131 4.42 15.03 -19.30
N LYS A 132 3.20 15.51 -19.23
CA LYS A 132 2.86 16.92 -19.39
C LYS A 132 2.06 17.41 -18.19
N ILE A 133 2.47 18.52 -17.62
CA ILE A 133 1.68 19.27 -16.64
C ILE A 133 1.03 20.44 -17.37
N LEU A 134 -0.29 20.46 -17.45
CA LEU A 134 -1.00 21.58 -18.04
C LEU A 134 -1.06 22.75 -17.05
N ASN A 135 -0.56 23.91 -17.48
CA ASN A 135 -0.61 25.15 -16.68
C ASN A 135 -2.04 25.70 -16.67
N GLU A 136 -2.83 25.30 -15.68
CA GLU A 136 -4.20 25.73 -15.49
C GLU A 136 -4.32 26.59 -14.21
N LYS A 137 -5.39 27.38 -14.11
CA LYS A 137 -5.72 28.07 -12.86
C LYS A 137 -5.88 27.06 -11.73
N ASN A 138 -5.34 27.35 -10.53
CA ASN A 138 -5.35 26.46 -9.37
C ASN A 138 -4.58 25.14 -9.57
N GLN A 139 -3.47 25.20 -10.26
CA GLN A 139 -2.60 24.05 -10.48
C GLN A 139 -2.28 23.32 -9.17
N ALA A 140 -2.77 22.11 -9.08
CA ALA A 140 -2.63 21.31 -7.87
C ALA A 140 -1.35 20.45 -7.86
N CYS A 141 -0.75 20.19 -9.02
CA CYS A 141 0.53 19.51 -9.16
C CYS A 141 1.55 20.49 -9.75
N THR A 142 2.63 20.78 -9.04
CA THR A 142 3.67 21.71 -9.48
C THR A 142 4.94 21.01 -9.93
N THR A 143 5.14 19.79 -9.48
CA THR A 143 6.30 18.99 -9.85
C THR A 143 5.88 17.51 -9.94
N PHE A 144 6.26 16.88 -11.03
CA PHE A 144 6.00 15.46 -11.29
C PHE A 144 7.30 14.79 -11.72
N GLY A 145 7.83 14.00 -10.82
CA GLY A 145 9.00 13.18 -11.11
C GLY A 145 8.56 11.78 -11.57
N SER A 146 9.25 11.26 -12.55
CA SER A 146 8.95 9.93 -13.09
C SER A 146 10.18 9.14 -13.48
N CYS A 147 10.03 7.81 -13.49
CA CYS A 147 11.07 6.87 -13.88
C CYS A 147 10.43 5.67 -14.57
N LEU A 148 10.83 5.40 -15.80
CA LEU A 148 10.43 4.22 -16.54
C LEU A 148 11.36 3.04 -16.18
N ILE A 149 10.78 1.89 -15.89
CA ILE A 149 11.52 0.64 -15.74
C ILE A 149 10.91 -0.38 -16.70
N THR A 150 11.72 -0.86 -17.64
CA THR A 150 11.29 -1.81 -18.66
C THR A 150 11.78 -3.21 -18.37
N GLY A 151 11.01 -4.23 -18.79
CA GLY A 151 11.39 -5.63 -18.61
C GLY A 151 11.36 -6.09 -17.14
N VAL A 152 10.48 -5.54 -16.32
CA VAL A 152 10.28 -6.03 -14.95
C VAL A 152 9.56 -7.38 -14.97
N LYS A 153 9.82 -8.17 -13.95
CA LYS A 153 9.08 -9.40 -13.65
C LYS A 153 8.36 -9.19 -12.33
N ASN A 154 7.11 -8.73 -12.41
CA ASN A 154 6.30 -8.54 -11.21
C ASN A 154 5.93 -9.92 -10.62
N THR A 155 6.14 -10.07 -9.34
CA THR A 155 5.94 -11.32 -8.61
C THR A 155 5.28 -11.03 -7.27
N GLU A 156 5.02 -12.08 -6.50
CA GLU A 156 4.74 -11.91 -5.09
C GLU A 156 5.93 -11.26 -4.36
N SER A 157 5.64 -10.49 -3.35
CA SER A 157 6.67 -9.88 -2.50
C SER A 157 7.51 -10.93 -1.78
N PRO A 158 8.82 -10.73 -1.61
CA PRO A 158 9.64 -11.58 -0.77
C PRO A 158 9.19 -11.50 0.71
N ASP A 159 9.45 -12.54 1.49
CA ASP A 159 8.96 -12.69 2.86
C ASP A 159 9.26 -11.48 3.75
N TRP A 160 10.48 -10.94 3.68
CA TRP A 160 10.85 -9.76 4.47
C TRP A 160 9.97 -8.53 4.17
N LEU A 161 9.53 -8.36 2.90
CA LEU A 161 8.66 -7.24 2.50
C LEU A 161 7.23 -7.51 2.94
N LYS A 162 6.73 -8.74 2.75
CA LYS A 162 5.42 -9.17 3.27
C LYS A 162 5.32 -8.97 4.79
N GLU A 163 6.35 -9.33 5.54
CA GLU A 163 6.40 -9.12 6.99
C GLU A 163 6.31 -7.64 7.36
N LYS A 164 7.03 -6.76 6.64
CA LYS A 164 6.96 -5.31 6.88
C LYS A 164 5.58 -4.74 6.55
N ILE A 165 5.01 -5.09 5.41
CA ILE A 165 3.67 -4.63 4.99
C ILE A 165 2.60 -5.11 5.98
N ASN A 166 2.63 -6.39 6.38
CA ASN A 166 1.72 -6.94 7.38
C ASN A 166 1.87 -6.26 8.75
N SER A 167 3.10 -5.92 9.16
CA SER A 167 3.34 -5.22 10.43
C SER A 167 2.77 -3.79 10.46
N LEU A 168 2.54 -3.21 9.30
CA LEU A 168 1.89 -1.91 9.12
C LEU A 168 0.36 -2.02 9.03
N GLY A 169 -0.20 -3.23 9.20
CA GLY A 169 -1.64 -3.48 9.05
C GLY A 169 -2.13 -3.47 7.60
N GLN A 170 -1.21 -3.54 6.62
CA GLN A 170 -1.54 -3.58 5.20
C GLN A 170 -1.46 -5.02 4.67
N LYS A 171 -2.28 -5.35 3.66
CA LYS A 171 -2.23 -6.65 2.98
C LYS A 171 -1.23 -6.60 1.82
N PRO A 172 -0.24 -7.52 1.73
CA PRO A 172 0.61 -7.63 0.56
C PRO A 172 -0.19 -7.92 -0.71
N ILE A 173 0.15 -7.26 -1.81
CA ILE A 173 -0.55 -7.37 -3.11
C ILE A 173 0.38 -7.97 -4.16
N SER A 174 1.45 -7.25 -4.51
CA SER A 174 2.49 -7.68 -5.43
C SER A 174 3.80 -6.94 -5.11
N ALA A 175 4.92 -7.44 -5.57
CA ALA A 175 6.22 -6.85 -5.26
C ALA A 175 6.30 -5.36 -5.62
N ILE A 176 5.78 -4.95 -6.78
CA ILE A 176 5.83 -3.55 -7.22
C ILE A 176 4.95 -2.66 -6.34
N VAL A 177 3.71 -3.06 -6.07
CA VAL A 177 2.78 -2.30 -5.22
C VAL A 177 3.31 -2.22 -3.78
N ASP A 178 3.78 -3.33 -3.23
CA ASP A 178 4.27 -3.38 -1.86
C ASP A 178 5.56 -2.57 -1.68
N ILE A 179 6.41 -2.48 -2.72
CA ILE A 179 7.58 -1.58 -2.73
C ILE A 179 7.14 -0.12 -2.62
N THR A 180 6.12 0.32 -3.38
CA THR A 180 5.64 1.72 -3.29
C THR A 180 5.06 2.03 -1.91
N ASN A 181 4.28 1.10 -1.34
CA ASN A 181 3.77 1.23 0.02
C ASN A 181 4.92 1.25 1.04
N TYR A 182 5.89 0.35 0.92
CA TYR A 182 7.07 0.33 1.80
C TYR A 182 7.84 1.67 1.76
N VAL A 183 8.06 2.24 0.57
CA VAL A 183 8.75 3.53 0.42
C VAL A 183 7.92 4.67 1.02
N MET A 184 6.61 4.65 0.86
CA MET A 184 5.72 5.63 1.48
C MET A 184 5.86 5.63 3.00
N PHE A 185 5.88 4.47 3.66
CA PHE A 185 6.03 4.37 5.11
C PHE A 185 7.48 4.61 5.58
N ASP A 186 8.49 4.26 4.77
CA ASP A 186 9.92 4.51 5.10
C ASP A 186 10.26 6.00 5.02
N LEU A 187 9.90 6.66 3.91
CA LEU A 187 10.34 8.00 3.56
C LEU A 187 9.25 9.10 3.70
N ASN A 188 8.03 8.73 4.08
CA ASN A 188 6.87 9.64 3.99
C ASN A 188 6.67 10.19 2.55
N ARG A 189 6.92 9.36 1.53
CA ARG A 189 6.81 9.73 0.13
C ARG A 189 5.88 8.77 -0.59
N PRO A 190 4.56 9.07 -0.70
CA PRO A 190 3.68 8.27 -1.53
C PRO A 190 4.11 8.28 -2.98
N LEU A 191 4.08 7.11 -3.58
CA LEU A 191 4.42 6.86 -4.97
C LEU A 191 3.23 6.17 -5.64
N HIS A 192 3.13 6.35 -6.95
CA HIS A 192 2.23 5.55 -7.77
C HIS A 192 3.00 4.84 -8.89
N VAL A 193 2.47 3.72 -9.37
CA VAL A 193 3.07 2.98 -10.49
C VAL A 193 2.00 2.68 -11.51
N TYR A 194 2.29 3.05 -12.75
CA TYR A 194 1.45 2.78 -13.90
C TYR A 194 2.01 1.59 -14.69
N ASP A 195 1.15 0.72 -15.15
CA ASP A 195 1.45 -0.21 -16.24
C ASP A 195 1.49 0.61 -17.55
N VAL A 196 2.68 0.77 -18.11
CA VAL A 196 2.90 1.63 -19.29
C VAL A 196 2.16 1.11 -20.51
N ASP A 197 2.01 -0.22 -20.61
CA ASP A 197 1.36 -0.85 -21.76
C ASP A 197 -0.16 -0.58 -21.76
N LYS A 198 -0.71 -0.09 -20.64
CA LYS A 198 -2.10 0.33 -20.45
C LYS A 198 -2.32 1.85 -20.57
N VAL A 199 -1.24 2.63 -20.77
CA VAL A 199 -1.30 4.10 -20.90
C VAL A 199 -1.38 4.48 -22.38
N ASP A 200 -2.37 5.30 -22.75
CA ASP A 200 -2.56 5.76 -24.12
C ASP A 200 -1.75 7.04 -24.39
N LYS A 201 -0.65 6.89 -25.18
CA LYS A 201 0.26 7.95 -25.66
C LYS A 201 1.11 8.61 -24.59
N GLU A 202 0.53 9.42 -23.71
CA GLU A 202 1.27 10.24 -22.74
C GLU A 202 0.47 10.44 -21.46
N ILE A 203 1.17 10.74 -20.37
CA ILE A 203 0.53 11.11 -19.10
C ILE A 203 0.34 12.62 -19.06
N ILE A 204 -0.88 13.04 -18.75
CA ILE A 204 -1.27 14.44 -18.68
C ILE A 204 -1.82 14.73 -17.29
N ILE A 205 -1.16 15.64 -16.58
CA ILE A 205 -1.62 16.17 -15.30
C ILE A 205 -2.44 17.44 -15.58
N ARG A 206 -3.71 17.43 -15.19
CA ARG A 206 -4.65 18.53 -15.46
C ARG A 206 -5.74 18.63 -14.40
N ASN A 207 -6.56 19.65 -14.53
CA ASN A 207 -7.82 19.71 -13.79
C ASN A 207 -8.89 18.82 -14.44
N SER A 208 -9.74 18.23 -13.60
CA SER A 208 -10.92 17.49 -14.06
C SER A 208 -11.99 18.44 -14.60
N LYS A 209 -12.83 17.91 -15.46
CA LYS A 209 -14.08 18.54 -15.89
C LYS A 209 -15.27 17.89 -15.17
N LYS A 210 -16.27 18.67 -14.87
CA LYS A 210 -17.48 18.16 -14.22
C LYS A 210 -18.12 17.03 -15.04
N GLY A 211 -18.39 15.93 -14.36
CA GLY A 211 -19.02 14.76 -14.96
C GLY A 211 -18.05 13.73 -15.52
N GLU A 212 -16.74 14.00 -15.58
CA GLU A 212 -15.77 12.94 -15.83
C GLU A 212 -15.86 11.87 -14.74
N THR A 213 -15.61 10.62 -15.12
CA THR A 213 -15.62 9.49 -14.18
C THR A 213 -14.32 8.71 -14.26
N PHE A 214 -13.98 8.02 -13.18
CA PHE A 214 -12.95 7.00 -13.17
C PHE A 214 -13.29 5.91 -12.15
N LYS A 215 -12.80 4.69 -12.37
CA LYS A 215 -12.91 3.59 -11.42
C LYS A 215 -11.64 3.54 -10.59
N GLY A 216 -11.77 3.78 -9.27
CA GLY A 216 -10.66 3.75 -8.33
C GLY A 216 -10.12 2.33 -8.07
N LEU A 217 -8.91 2.23 -7.48
CA LEU A 217 -8.32 0.95 -7.05
C LEU A 217 -9.15 0.24 -5.97
N ASP A 218 -10.06 0.95 -5.30
CA ASP A 218 -11.08 0.37 -4.39
C ASP A 218 -12.31 -0.20 -5.12
N ASN A 219 -12.26 -0.27 -6.45
CA ASN A 219 -13.31 -0.73 -7.36
C ASN A 219 -14.59 0.13 -7.39
N LYS A 220 -14.61 1.30 -6.75
CA LYS A 220 -15.73 2.24 -6.81
C LYS A 220 -15.60 3.17 -8.00
N GLU A 221 -16.74 3.56 -8.57
CA GLU A 221 -16.81 4.60 -9.60
C GLU A 221 -16.99 5.98 -8.95
N TYR A 222 -16.16 6.92 -9.36
CA TYR A 222 -16.16 8.28 -8.86
C TYR A 222 -16.53 9.25 -9.99
N LYS A 223 -17.53 10.10 -9.73
CA LYS A 223 -17.90 11.21 -10.60
C LYS A 223 -17.22 12.47 -10.14
N LEU A 224 -16.46 13.10 -11.03
CA LEU A 224 -15.62 14.24 -10.70
C LEU A 224 -16.37 15.56 -10.86
N GLU A 225 -16.01 16.53 -10.01
CA GLU A 225 -16.37 17.93 -10.17
C GLU A 225 -15.23 18.68 -10.88
N ASN A 226 -15.43 19.97 -11.20
CA ASN A 226 -14.40 20.81 -11.78
C ASN A 226 -13.20 21.01 -10.84
N ASP A 227 -12.04 21.24 -11.43
CA ASP A 227 -10.81 21.67 -10.72
C ASP A 227 -10.24 20.66 -9.72
N MET A 228 -10.54 19.37 -9.87
CA MET A 228 -9.84 18.32 -9.16
C MET A 228 -8.58 17.93 -9.94
N CYS A 229 -7.46 17.71 -9.25
CA CYS A 229 -6.23 17.26 -9.91
C CYS A 229 -6.38 15.81 -10.37
N VAL A 230 -6.30 15.59 -11.66
CA VAL A 230 -6.34 14.25 -12.27
C VAL A 230 -5.05 13.97 -13.02
N ILE A 231 -4.64 12.72 -12.95
CA ILE A 231 -3.67 12.14 -13.86
C ILE A 231 -4.48 11.46 -14.96
N SER A 232 -4.22 11.77 -16.20
CA SER A 232 -4.99 11.29 -17.36
C SER A 232 -4.06 10.92 -18.50
N ASP A 233 -4.62 10.29 -19.51
CA ASP A 233 -4.01 10.07 -20.81
C ASP A 233 -4.99 10.48 -21.93
N ALA A 234 -4.73 10.07 -23.18
CA ALA A 234 -5.61 10.41 -24.29
C ALA A 234 -7.00 9.74 -24.18
N SER A 235 -7.11 8.63 -23.48
CA SER A 235 -8.36 7.86 -23.30
C SER A 235 -9.18 8.27 -22.08
N GLY A 236 -8.65 9.11 -21.16
CA GLY A 236 -9.39 9.61 -20.00
C GLY A 236 -8.61 9.62 -18.71
N VAL A 237 -9.32 9.65 -17.58
CA VAL A 237 -8.74 9.73 -16.25
C VAL A 237 -8.12 8.39 -15.83
N LEU A 238 -6.85 8.44 -15.39
CA LEU A 238 -6.09 7.32 -14.82
C LEU A 238 -6.18 7.28 -13.30
N GLY A 239 -6.40 8.43 -12.66
CA GLY A 239 -6.51 8.53 -11.21
C GLY A 239 -6.58 9.96 -10.72
N LEU A 240 -6.78 10.10 -9.42
CA LEU A 240 -6.76 11.39 -8.68
C LEU A 240 -5.35 11.63 -8.14
N GLY A 241 -4.72 12.69 -8.60
CA GLY A 241 -3.36 13.05 -8.19
C GLY A 241 -3.22 13.14 -6.67
N GLY A 242 -2.33 12.35 -6.09
CA GLY A 242 -2.04 12.30 -4.66
C GLY A 242 -3.12 11.70 -3.77
N ILE A 243 -4.18 11.13 -4.33
CA ILE A 243 -5.30 10.55 -3.57
C ILE A 243 -5.46 9.06 -3.87
N MET A 244 -5.73 8.69 -5.13
CA MET A 244 -6.02 7.30 -5.50
C MET A 244 -5.77 7.06 -6.99
N GLY A 245 -5.08 5.99 -7.31
CA GLY A 245 -4.95 5.50 -8.68
C GLY A 245 -6.24 4.85 -9.19
N GLY A 246 -6.36 4.74 -10.50
CA GLY A 246 -7.46 4.04 -11.15
C GLY A 246 -7.07 2.61 -11.55
N THR A 247 -8.08 1.77 -11.72
CA THR A 247 -7.89 0.35 -12.10
C THR A 247 -7.38 0.20 -13.53
N ARG A 248 -7.64 1.15 -14.42
CA ARG A 248 -7.30 1.06 -15.84
C ARG A 248 -5.80 0.95 -16.11
N SER A 249 -4.99 1.69 -15.35
CA SER A 249 -3.53 1.69 -15.48
C SER A 249 -2.82 0.94 -14.35
N GLY A 250 -3.57 0.20 -13.55
CA GLY A 250 -3.02 -0.58 -12.43
C GLY A 250 -2.08 -1.69 -12.91
N THR A 251 -1.05 -1.96 -12.11
CA THR A 251 -0.10 -3.05 -12.36
C THR A 251 -0.68 -4.40 -11.95
N GLU A 252 -0.39 -5.42 -12.73
CA GLU A 252 -0.76 -6.83 -12.52
C GLU A 252 0.49 -7.70 -12.50
N LEU A 253 0.35 -9.00 -12.24
CA LEU A 253 1.52 -9.89 -12.16
C LEU A 253 2.23 -10.07 -13.51
N ASP A 254 1.54 -9.88 -14.62
CA ASP A 254 2.08 -9.96 -15.97
C ASP A 254 2.63 -8.63 -16.51
N THR A 255 2.50 -7.53 -15.77
CA THR A 255 3.05 -6.21 -16.11
C THR A 255 4.56 -6.28 -16.34
N LYS A 256 5.03 -5.77 -17.48
CA LYS A 256 6.44 -5.80 -17.90
C LYS A 256 7.13 -4.43 -17.90
N ASN A 257 6.36 -3.37 -18.11
CA ASN A 257 6.88 -2.01 -18.21
C ASN A 257 6.12 -1.11 -17.23
N VAL A 258 6.85 -0.43 -16.35
CA VAL A 258 6.23 0.40 -15.32
C VAL A 258 6.81 1.80 -15.31
N LEU A 259 5.94 2.79 -15.13
CA LEU A 259 6.30 4.16 -14.83
C LEU A 259 6.04 4.44 -13.35
N ILE A 260 7.10 4.76 -12.62
CA ILE A 260 6.99 5.21 -11.24
C ILE A 260 6.71 6.71 -11.23
N GLU A 261 5.72 7.13 -10.47
CA GLU A 261 5.40 8.52 -10.15
C GLU A 261 5.91 8.87 -8.76
N SER A 262 6.55 10.03 -8.66
CA SER A 262 6.84 10.74 -7.41
C SER A 262 6.56 12.22 -7.63
N ALA A 263 5.45 12.72 -7.09
CA ALA A 263 4.98 14.06 -7.41
C ALA A 263 4.81 14.94 -6.16
N TYR A 264 4.69 16.24 -6.36
CA TYR A 264 4.25 17.18 -5.35
C TYR A 264 2.86 17.72 -5.68
N PHE A 265 1.92 17.48 -4.78
CA PHE A 265 0.55 17.96 -4.89
C PHE A 265 0.25 18.99 -3.81
N ASN A 266 -0.51 20.03 -4.18
CA ASN A 266 -0.93 21.07 -3.25
C ASN A 266 -1.85 20.49 -2.14
N PRO A 267 -1.46 20.60 -0.86
CA PRO A 267 -2.21 20.00 0.26
C PRO A 267 -3.68 20.46 0.33
N ARG A 268 -3.97 21.72 -0.01
CA ARG A 268 -5.34 22.25 0.02
C ARG A 268 -6.21 21.62 -1.06
N SER A 269 -5.66 21.42 -2.26
CA SER A 269 -6.36 20.75 -3.36
C SER A 269 -6.68 19.29 -3.01
N ILE A 270 -5.71 18.56 -2.45
CA ILE A 270 -5.90 17.19 -1.98
C ILE A 270 -7.02 17.09 -0.97
N ARG A 271 -6.98 17.95 0.06
CA ARG A 271 -7.98 17.99 1.13
C ARG A 271 -9.37 18.33 0.59
N LYS A 272 -9.49 19.31 -0.31
CA LYS A 272 -10.76 19.68 -0.94
C LYS A 272 -11.35 18.52 -1.73
N THR A 273 -10.58 17.93 -2.63
CA THR A 273 -11.00 16.83 -3.50
C THR A 273 -11.42 15.59 -2.69
N SER A 274 -10.58 15.17 -1.75
CA SER A 274 -10.88 14.00 -0.92
C SER A 274 -12.13 14.16 -0.06
N LYS A 275 -12.40 15.39 0.44
CA LYS A 275 -13.61 15.69 1.20
C LYS A 275 -14.86 15.62 0.33
N ILE A 276 -14.80 16.16 -0.89
CA ILE A 276 -15.95 16.15 -1.83
C ILE A 276 -16.30 14.70 -2.22
N LEU A 277 -15.28 13.87 -2.50
CA LEU A 277 -15.46 12.49 -2.96
C LEU A 277 -15.57 11.49 -1.81
N ASN A 278 -15.41 11.93 -0.55
CA ASN A 278 -15.37 11.08 0.65
C ASN A 278 -14.36 9.92 0.52
N ILE A 279 -13.13 10.27 0.10
CA ILE A 279 -12.04 9.30 -0.05
C ILE A 279 -11.01 9.51 1.06
N ASP A 280 -10.64 8.43 1.73
CA ASP A 280 -9.55 8.40 2.70
C ASP A 280 -8.52 7.33 2.33
N THR A 281 -7.25 7.74 2.17
CA THR A 281 -6.14 6.86 1.82
C THR A 281 -4.86 7.31 2.54
N ASP A 282 -3.91 6.40 2.69
CA ASP A 282 -2.59 6.67 3.25
C ASP A 282 -1.81 7.76 2.47
N ALA A 283 -1.95 7.77 1.15
CA ALA A 283 -1.35 8.80 0.29
C ALA A 283 -1.98 10.18 0.56
N LYS A 284 -3.32 10.26 0.51
CA LYS A 284 -4.08 11.47 0.82
C LYS A 284 -3.73 12.01 2.20
N PHE A 285 -3.70 11.17 3.21
CA PHE A 285 -3.37 11.54 4.59
C PHE A 285 -2.03 12.25 4.71
N ARG A 286 -1.04 11.84 3.90
CA ARG A 286 0.29 12.43 3.86
C ARG A 286 0.31 13.71 3.04
N PHE A 287 -0.22 13.68 1.82
CA PHE A 287 -0.24 14.85 0.94
C PHE A 287 -1.03 16.02 1.51
N GLU A 288 -2.17 15.78 2.16
CA GLU A 288 -2.97 16.88 2.75
C GLU A 288 -2.29 17.60 3.91
N ARG A 289 -1.30 16.94 4.56
CA ARG A 289 -0.49 17.52 5.63
C ARG A 289 0.79 18.18 5.12
N GLY A 290 1.14 17.91 3.88
CA GLY A 290 2.35 18.39 3.23
C GLY A 290 3.48 17.35 3.25
N ILE A 291 4.15 17.25 2.12
CA ILE A 291 5.31 16.39 1.90
C ILE A 291 6.46 17.26 1.42
N ASP A 292 7.68 16.91 1.79
CA ASP A 292 8.87 17.62 1.36
C ASP A 292 8.99 17.61 -0.18
N PRO A 293 8.87 18.77 -0.86
CA PRO A 293 8.95 18.82 -2.32
C PRO A 293 10.31 18.39 -2.87
N LEU A 294 11.37 18.48 -2.07
CA LEU A 294 12.73 18.12 -2.49
C LEU A 294 12.98 16.60 -2.41
N SER A 295 12.09 15.82 -1.80
CA SER A 295 12.27 14.37 -1.67
C SER A 295 11.75 13.55 -2.88
N ILE A 296 11.38 14.20 -3.99
CA ILE A 296 10.88 13.56 -5.22
C ILE A 296 11.91 12.56 -5.76
N GLU A 297 13.13 13.03 -6.01
CA GLU A 297 14.20 12.19 -6.53
C GLU A 297 14.56 11.05 -5.57
N GLN A 298 14.58 11.31 -4.26
CA GLN A 298 14.86 10.29 -3.26
C GLN A 298 13.81 9.17 -3.27
N GLY A 299 12.54 9.50 -3.47
CA GLY A 299 11.46 8.52 -3.62
C GLY A 299 11.65 7.64 -4.86
N LEU A 300 11.91 8.26 -6.02
CA LEU A 300 12.20 7.54 -7.27
C LEU A 300 13.41 6.62 -7.13
N GLN A 301 14.52 7.16 -6.59
CA GLN A 301 15.74 6.41 -6.36
C GLN A 301 15.48 5.16 -5.51
N ARG A 302 14.79 5.34 -4.38
CA ARG A 302 14.52 4.24 -3.45
C ARG A 302 13.61 3.17 -4.04
N ALA A 303 12.55 3.56 -4.75
CA ALA A 303 11.65 2.61 -5.39
C ALA A 303 12.35 1.87 -6.54
N ALA A 304 13.07 2.59 -7.39
CA ALA A 304 13.80 2.01 -8.51
C ALA A 304 14.88 1.01 -8.04
N GLU A 305 15.61 1.30 -6.94
CA GLU A 305 16.55 0.36 -6.32
C GLU A 305 15.87 -0.95 -5.91
N LEU A 306 14.73 -0.85 -5.24
CA LEU A 306 14.01 -2.01 -4.76
C LEU A 306 13.38 -2.82 -5.89
N ILE A 307 12.76 -2.15 -6.87
CA ILE A 307 12.19 -2.81 -8.05
C ILE A 307 13.30 -3.52 -8.84
N LYS A 308 14.42 -2.85 -9.11
CA LYS A 308 15.57 -3.47 -9.79
C LYS A 308 16.07 -4.71 -9.07
N LYS A 309 16.15 -4.64 -7.74
CA LYS A 309 16.64 -5.75 -6.91
C LYS A 309 15.69 -6.94 -6.88
N ILE A 310 14.38 -6.70 -6.85
CA ILE A 310 13.35 -7.74 -6.63
C ILE A 310 12.74 -8.21 -7.95
N CYS A 311 12.42 -7.28 -8.84
CA CYS A 311 11.70 -7.53 -10.09
C CYS A 311 12.60 -7.45 -11.33
N GLY A 312 13.85 -6.99 -11.19
CA GLY A 312 14.76 -6.78 -12.33
C GLY A 312 14.39 -5.55 -13.15
N GLY A 313 14.61 -5.64 -14.46
CA GLY A 313 14.29 -4.57 -15.42
C GLY A 313 15.43 -3.57 -15.66
N GLU A 314 15.28 -2.69 -16.64
CA GLU A 314 16.21 -1.60 -16.98
C GLU A 314 15.60 -0.26 -16.59
N ILE A 315 16.38 0.56 -15.88
CA ILE A 315 15.94 1.84 -15.30
C ILE A 315 16.33 2.97 -16.24
N SER A 316 15.37 3.82 -16.64
CA SER A 316 15.63 5.06 -17.40
C SER A 316 16.26 6.14 -16.53
N LYS A 317 16.74 7.22 -17.15
CA LYS A 317 16.99 8.48 -16.44
C LYS A 317 15.68 8.98 -15.82
N PHE A 318 15.78 9.63 -14.68
CA PHE A 318 14.62 10.29 -14.07
C PHE A 318 14.26 11.53 -14.87
N ASP A 319 12.97 11.80 -14.98
CA ASP A 319 12.38 13.00 -15.55
C ASP A 319 11.63 13.72 -14.43
N ILE A 320 12.02 14.97 -14.09
CA ILE A 320 11.47 15.73 -12.97
C ILE A 320 11.15 17.16 -13.41
#